data_bcefb838347f625fe2d29b760861f9bb
#
_entry.id   bcefb838347f625fe2d29b760861f9bb
#
_cell.length_a   1.000
_cell.length_b   1.000
_cell.length_c   1.000
_cell.angle_alpha   90.00
_cell.angle_beta   90.00
_cell.angle_gamma   90.00
#
_symmetry.space_group_name_H-M   'P 1'
#
loop_
_entity.id
_entity.type
_entity.pdbx_description
1 polymer ?
#
loop_
_entity_poly.entity_id
_entity_poly.type
_entity_poly.pdbx_seq_one_letter_code
_entity_poly.pdbx_strand_id
1 'polypeptide(L)'
;MPSSQARFALTCSTAVLLGASVVAQESRARPHVAPSGRVTTSVTFDGRVQRGGAWFPGTPSHSGPSRITIDYGQPHARGREIFGGLVPYGQVWRVGANWATRLTLDLDVRIGDLDVPRGEYTLFLVPRDTGAELIVSLETRQWGTDYDPTRDFGRVTMARRALTHTVPSLAITLEPDLGGENESIPSGALRVTWGTAEYFTNWQILWP
;
A
#
# COMPACT_ATOMS: atom_id res chain seq x y z
N MET A 1 82.95 39.64 55.45
CA MET A 1 81.95 39.94 54.37
C MET A 1 81.69 38.70 53.62
N PRO A 2 80.55 38.06 53.77
CA PRO A 2 80.16 37.01 52.87
C PRO A 2 78.84 37.35 52.17
N SER A 3 78.81 37.12 50.88
CA SER A 3 77.70 37.31 49.96
C SER A 3 76.71 36.12 50.01
N SER A 4 75.47 36.44 50.23
CA SER A 4 74.36 35.51 50.20
C SER A 4 73.98 35.24 48.79
N GLN A 5 74.04 34.00 48.37
CA GLN A 5 73.42 33.53 47.08
C GLN A 5 72.05 32.94 47.35
N ALA A 6 71.05 33.60 46.85
CA ALA A 6 69.67 33.08 46.80
C ALA A 6 69.51 32.09 45.67
N ARG A 7 69.13 30.86 45.99
CA ARG A 7 68.75 29.83 44.99
C ARG A 7 67.26 29.96 44.72
N PHE A 8 66.93 30.35 43.53
CA PHE A 8 65.59 30.28 43.02
C PHE A 8 65.25 28.82 42.58
N ALA A 9 64.30 28.23 43.26
CA ALA A 9 63.75 26.96 42.86
C ALA A 9 62.59 27.21 41.86
N LEU A 10 62.79 26.76 40.64
CA LEU A 10 61.78 26.83 39.58
C LEU A 10 60.85 25.62 39.69
N THR A 11 59.65 25.81 40.25
CA THR A 11 58.64 24.79 40.28
C THR A 11 57.88 24.78 38.94
N CYS A 12 58.12 23.75 38.16
CA CYS A 12 57.41 23.48 36.89
C CYS A 12 56.06 22.85 37.23
N SER A 13 54.95 23.62 37.14
CA SER A 13 53.59 23.11 37.26
C SER A 13 53.14 22.62 35.93
N THR A 14 53.12 21.29 35.78
CA THR A 14 52.46 20.63 34.61
C THR A 14 50.97 20.69 34.81
N ALA A 15 50.29 21.57 34.05
CA ALA A 15 48.83 21.58 33.92
C ALA A 15 48.39 20.44 32.97
N VAL A 16 47.78 19.42 33.55
CA VAL A 16 47.11 18.36 32.77
C VAL A 16 45.75 18.91 32.29
N LEU A 17 45.68 19.26 31.02
CA LEU A 17 44.42 19.56 30.33
C LEU A 17 43.65 18.26 30.10
N LEU A 18 42.70 17.98 30.99
CA LEU A 18 41.67 16.97 30.75
C LEU A 18 40.73 17.49 29.63
N GLY A 19 41.00 17.08 28.40
CA GLY A 19 40.11 17.28 27.28
C GLY A 19 38.84 16.46 27.49
N ALA A 20 37.74 17.09 27.92
CA ALA A 20 36.43 16.49 27.91
C ALA A 20 35.99 16.38 26.46
N SER A 21 36.09 15.18 25.88
CA SER A 21 35.47 14.87 24.58
C SER A 21 33.96 14.90 24.76
N VAL A 22 33.34 16.01 24.38
CA VAL A 22 31.88 16.08 24.23
C VAL A 22 31.54 15.20 23.04
N VAL A 23 31.17 13.95 23.31
CA VAL A 23 30.52 13.09 22.31
C VAL A 23 29.18 13.75 22.03
N ALA A 24 29.09 14.45 20.91
CA ALA A 24 27.84 14.96 20.38
C ALA A 24 26.95 13.75 20.13
N GLN A 25 25.97 13.55 21.02
CA GLN A 25 24.96 12.53 20.86
C GLN A 25 24.04 13.02 19.73
N GLU A 26 24.30 12.53 18.49
CA GLU A 26 23.38 12.74 17.40
C GLU A 26 22.00 12.27 17.85
N SER A 27 21.09 13.21 18.04
CA SER A 27 19.70 12.90 18.30
C SER A 27 19.16 12.23 17.04
N ARG A 28 19.17 10.91 17.02
CA ARG A 28 18.51 10.15 15.96
C ARG A 28 17.06 10.59 15.93
N ALA A 29 16.67 11.28 14.88
CA ALA A 29 15.28 11.68 14.66
C ALA A 29 14.41 10.44 14.81
N ARG A 30 13.40 10.52 15.67
CA ARG A 30 12.47 9.41 15.85
C ARG A 30 11.72 9.20 14.55
N PRO A 31 11.55 7.95 14.08
CA PRO A 31 10.75 7.69 12.90
C PRO A 31 9.35 8.29 13.08
N HIS A 32 8.92 9.08 12.12
CA HIS A 32 7.59 9.69 12.12
C HIS A 32 6.70 8.94 11.13
N VAL A 33 5.60 8.37 11.63
CA VAL A 33 4.58 7.78 10.77
C VAL A 33 3.72 8.91 10.20
N ALA A 34 3.68 9.02 8.88
CA ALA A 34 2.81 9.99 8.21
C ALA A 34 1.34 9.79 8.62
N PRO A 35 0.53 10.88 8.72
CA PRO A 35 -0.88 10.79 9.10
C PRO A 35 -1.72 9.84 8.23
N SER A 36 -1.24 9.56 7.01
CA SER A 36 -1.78 8.57 6.06
C SER A 36 -0.59 7.90 5.41
N GLY A 37 -0.06 6.86 6.07
CA GLY A 37 1.05 6.05 5.55
C GLY A 37 0.65 5.33 4.26
N ARG A 38 1.66 4.85 3.51
CA ARG A 38 1.37 3.96 2.37
C ARG A 38 1.36 2.52 2.84
N VAL A 39 0.46 1.74 2.24
CA VAL A 39 0.29 0.32 2.46
C VAL A 39 0.26 -0.37 1.11
N THR A 40 0.88 -1.53 1.05
CA THR A 40 0.83 -2.40 -0.12
C THR A 40 0.21 -3.73 0.29
N THR A 41 -0.80 -4.17 -0.45
CA THR A 41 -1.33 -5.52 -0.40
C THR A 41 -0.97 -6.25 -1.70
N SER A 42 -0.63 -7.53 -1.60
CA SER A 42 -0.31 -8.31 -2.79
C SER A 42 -0.64 -9.77 -2.62
N VAL A 43 -1.02 -10.41 -3.72
CA VAL A 43 -1.04 -11.86 -3.87
C VAL A 43 0.11 -12.23 -4.80
N THR A 44 0.95 -13.15 -4.35
CA THR A 44 2.08 -13.67 -5.14
C THR A 44 1.80 -15.11 -5.51
N PHE A 45 1.99 -15.41 -6.77
CA PHE A 45 1.84 -16.74 -7.33
C PHE A 45 3.22 -17.31 -7.61
N ASP A 46 3.56 -18.39 -6.92
CA ASP A 46 4.81 -19.10 -7.15
C ASP A 46 4.70 -20.03 -8.35
N GLY A 47 5.77 -20.08 -9.14
CA GLY A 47 5.81 -20.95 -10.30
C GLY A 47 5.25 -20.31 -11.56
N ARG A 48 4.66 -21.11 -12.41
CA ARG A 48 4.29 -20.76 -13.78
C ARG A 48 2.86 -21.14 -14.06
N VAL A 49 2.12 -20.24 -14.69
CA VAL A 49 0.73 -20.48 -15.09
C VAL A 49 0.72 -21.25 -16.40
N GLN A 50 0.06 -22.40 -16.43
CA GLN A 50 -0.13 -23.20 -17.65
C GLN A 50 -1.57 -23.16 -18.13
N ARG A 51 -1.74 -23.45 -19.42
CA ARG A 51 -3.04 -23.64 -20.01
C ARG A 51 -3.79 -24.77 -19.30
N GLY A 52 -5.07 -24.51 -18.92
CA GLY A 52 -5.87 -25.45 -18.14
C GLY A 52 -5.81 -25.22 -16.65
N GLY A 53 -5.20 -24.13 -16.20
CA GLY A 53 -5.26 -23.68 -14.82
C GLY A 53 -4.27 -24.32 -13.86
N ALA A 54 -3.50 -25.29 -14.30
CA ALA A 54 -2.52 -25.92 -13.44
C ALA A 54 -1.22 -25.11 -13.34
N TRP A 55 -0.59 -25.10 -12.16
CA TRP A 55 0.73 -24.54 -11.93
C TRP A 55 1.80 -25.57 -12.13
N PHE A 56 2.58 -25.48 -13.21
CA PHE A 56 3.68 -26.40 -13.47
C PHE A 56 4.98 -25.67 -13.75
N PRO A 57 6.12 -26.18 -13.31
CA PRO A 57 7.40 -25.78 -13.83
C PRO A 57 7.55 -26.35 -15.26
N GLY A 58 7.87 -25.55 -16.24
CA GLY A 58 8.32 -26.09 -17.53
C GLY A 58 7.77 -25.46 -18.80
N THR A 59 6.47 -25.34 -19.00
CA THR A 59 5.85 -24.78 -20.23
C THR A 59 4.94 -23.60 -19.89
N PRO A 60 5.44 -22.47 -19.44
CA PRO A 60 4.59 -21.38 -19.05
C PRO A 60 4.24 -20.51 -20.22
N SER A 61 3.01 -20.07 -20.27
CA SER A 61 2.61 -18.85 -20.98
C SER A 61 3.10 -17.60 -20.24
N HIS A 62 3.44 -17.77 -18.96
CA HIS A 62 3.97 -16.74 -18.07
C HIS A 62 4.97 -17.34 -17.08
N SER A 63 6.12 -16.68 -16.86
CA SER A 63 7.12 -17.10 -15.89
C SER A 63 7.04 -16.25 -14.63
N GLY A 64 6.86 -16.90 -13.49
CA GLY A 64 6.71 -16.24 -12.19
C GLY A 64 8.02 -16.06 -11.41
N PRO A 65 7.97 -15.50 -10.19
CA PRO A 65 6.73 -15.18 -9.47
C PRO A 65 5.93 -14.04 -10.11
N SER A 66 4.61 -14.21 -10.15
CA SER A 66 3.68 -13.22 -10.66
C SER A 66 2.87 -12.64 -9.52
N ARG A 67 2.46 -11.38 -9.62
CA ARG A 67 1.76 -10.68 -8.55
C ARG A 67 0.57 -9.89 -9.05
N ILE A 68 -0.42 -9.79 -8.18
CA ILE A 68 -1.41 -8.72 -8.18
C ILE A 68 -1.04 -7.84 -6.99
N THR A 69 -0.77 -6.55 -7.22
CA THR A 69 -0.33 -5.63 -6.17
C THR A 69 -1.18 -4.38 -6.17
N ILE A 70 -1.66 -3.98 -4.99
CA ILE A 70 -2.35 -2.71 -4.78
C ILE A 70 -1.56 -1.91 -3.75
N ASP A 71 -1.14 -0.70 -4.13
CA ASP A 71 -0.41 0.25 -3.30
C ASP A 71 -1.25 1.51 -3.09
N TYR A 72 -1.56 1.85 -1.84
CA TYR A 72 -2.49 2.92 -1.50
C TYR A 72 -2.07 3.71 -0.27
N GLY A 73 -2.49 4.96 -0.20
CA GLY A 73 -2.40 5.75 1.03
C GLY A 73 -3.49 5.30 2.00
N GLN A 74 -3.13 4.99 3.25
CA GLN A 74 -4.06 4.50 4.26
C GLN A 74 -4.60 5.63 5.14
N PRO A 75 -5.80 6.15 4.90
CA PRO A 75 -6.43 7.10 5.80
C PRO A 75 -7.06 6.42 7.01
N HIS A 76 -7.22 7.20 8.10
CA HIS A 76 -7.86 6.78 9.35
C HIS A 76 -9.18 7.52 9.56
N ALA A 77 -10.18 6.82 10.09
CA ALA A 77 -11.52 7.38 10.33
C ALA A 77 -11.50 8.53 11.36
N ARG A 78 -10.77 8.36 12.46
CA ARG A 78 -10.66 9.33 13.55
C ARG A 78 -12.06 9.79 14.06
N GLY A 79 -12.98 8.83 14.23
CA GLY A 79 -14.34 9.10 14.70
C GLY A 79 -15.30 9.71 13.68
N ARG A 80 -14.88 9.90 12.42
CA ARG A 80 -15.73 10.47 11.36
C ARG A 80 -16.57 9.36 10.70
N GLU A 81 -17.76 9.75 10.26
CA GLU A 81 -18.52 8.94 9.30
C GLU A 81 -17.77 8.92 7.97
N ILE A 82 -17.63 7.74 7.38
CA ILE A 82 -16.81 7.54 6.19
C ILE A 82 -17.65 7.67 4.93
N PHE A 83 -18.39 6.63 4.59
CA PHE A 83 -19.18 6.62 3.36
C PHE A 83 -20.52 7.35 3.58
N GLY A 84 -20.82 8.32 2.74
CA GLY A 84 -21.90 9.27 2.93
C GLY A 84 -21.46 10.56 3.65
N GLY A 85 -20.36 10.51 4.41
CA GLY A 85 -19.77 11.65 5.10
C GLY A 85 -18.45 12.10 4.44
N LEU A 86 -17.31 11.63 4.97
CA LEU A 86 -15.97 12.00 4.46
C LEU A 86 -15.77 11.61 2.98
N VAL A 87 -16.35 10.51 2.56
CA VAL A 87 -16.39 10.01 1.18
C VAL A 87 -17.87 10.07 0.74
N PRO A 88 -18.30 11.14 0.05
CA PRO A 88 -19.70 11.29 -0.36
C PRO A 88 -20.12 10.19 -1.34
N TYR A 89 -21.36 9.75 -1.22
CA TYR A 89 -21.95 8.84 -2.21
C TYR A 89 -22.06 9.50 -3.59
N GLY A 90 -21.85 8.71 -4.63
CA GLY A 90 -21.95 9.16 -6.02
C GLY A 90 -20.77 10.02 -6.50
N GLN A 91 -19.76 10.23 -5.67
CA GLN A 91 -18.55 10.98 -6.05
C GLN A 91 -17.37 10.04 -6.27
N VAL A 92 -16.53 10.38 -7.25
CA VAL A 92 -15.30 9.64 -7.50
C VAL A 92 -14.32 9.86 -6.35
N TRP A 93 -13.84 8.77 -5.78
CA TRP A 93 -12.86 8.77 -4.70
C TRP A 93 -11.65 7.91 -5.08
N ARG A 94 -10.43 8.40 -4.77
CA ARG A 94 -9.14 7.74 -5.06
C ARG A 94 -8.87 6.44 -4.32
N VAL A 95 -9.83 5.88 -3.61
CA VAL A 95 -9.73 4.66 -2.78
C VAL A 95 -8.54 4.70 -1.82
N GLY A 96 -8.26 5.89 -1.26
CA GLY A 96 -7.07 6.08 -0.44
C GLY A 96 -6.86 7.53 -0.02
N ALA A 97 -5.61 7.85 0.31
CA ALA A 97 -5.15 9.18 0.68
C ALA A 97 -3.90 9.58 -0.10
N ASN A 98 -3.72 10.89 -0.34
CA ASN A 98 -2.60 11.50 -1.05
C ASN A 98 -2.55 11.05 -2.52
N TRP A 99 -1.52 10.34 -2.94
CA TRP A 99 -1.40 9.77 -4.28
C TRP A 99 -2.52 8.79 -4.57
N ALA A 100 -2.94 8.71 -5.81
CA ALA A 100 -3.92 7.76 -6.28
C ALA A 100 -3.49 6.31 -5.97
N THR A 101 -4.48 5.45 -5.76
CA THR A 101 -4.26 4.03 -5.48
C THR A 101 -3.84 3.32 -6.75
N ARG A 102 -2.68 2.68 -6.71
CA ARG A 102 -2.09 2.00 -7.86
C ARG A 102 -2.39 0.51 -7.82
N LEU A 103 -2.82 -0.03 -8.96
CA LEU A 103 -2.91 -1.45 -9.23
C LEU A 103 -1.79 -1.84 -10.19
N THR A 104 -1.01 -2.87 -9.85
CA THR A 104 0.00 -3.46 -10.73
C THR A 104 -0.31 -4.93 -10.93
N LEU A 105 -0.38 -5.35 -12.17
CA LEU A 105 -0.69 -6.71 -12.59
C LEU A 105 0.49 -7.27 -13.39
N ASP A 106 1.09 -8.36 -12.93
CA ASP A 106 2.13 -9.10 -13.68
C ASP A 106 1.51 -10.07 -14.70
N LEU A 107 0.20 -10.26 -14.67
CA LEU A 107 -0.57 -11.16 -15.52
C LEU A 107 -1.97 -10.58 -15.76
N ASP A 108 -2.67 -11.12 -16.78
CA ASP A 108 -4.02 -10.69 -17.10
C ASP A 108 -4.99 -11.19 -16.03
N VAL A 109 -5.89 -10.31 -15.55
CA VAL A 109 -6.82 -10.59 -14.45
C VAL A 109 -8.22 -10.14 -14.83
N ARG A 110 -9.21 -10.98 -14.61
CA ARG A 110 -10.61 -10.56 -14.58
C ARG A 110 -10.93 -10.01 -13.21
N ILE A 111 -11.43 -8.78 -13.13
CA ILE A 111 -11.95 -8.17 -11.91
C ILE A 111 -13.44 -7.97 -12.11
N GLY A 112 -14.26 -8.69 -11.34
CA GLY A 112 -15.71 -8.74 -11.60
C GLY A 112 -16.00 -9.28 -13.00
N ASP A 113 -16.51 -8.43 -13.86
CA ASP A 113 -16.83 -8.70 -15.27
C ASP A 113 -15.85 -8.05 -16.26
N LEU A 114 -14.81 -7.36 -15.76
CA LEU A 114 -13.83 -6.63 -16.57
C LEU A 114 -12.53 -7.43 -16.73
N ASP A 115 -12.15 -7.74 -17.95
CA ASP A 115 -10.84 -8.31 -18.27
C ASP A 115 -9.79 -7.19 -18.33
N VAL A 116 -8.86 -7.21 -17.39
CA VAL A 116 -7.80 -6.22 -17.24
C VAL A 116 -6.46 -6.84 -17.62
N PRO A 117 -5.84 -6.40 -18.72
CA PRO A 117 -4.52 -6.87 -19.11
C PRO A 117 -3.46 -6.56 -18.04
N ARG A 118 -2.38 -7.31 -18.05
CA ARG A 118 -1.19 -6.99 -17.24
C ARG A 118 -0.71 -5.57 -17.52
N GLY A 119 -0.32 -4.86 -16.46
CA GLY A 119 0.08 -3.46 -16.57
C GLY A 119 -0.03 -2.70 -15.26
N GLU A 120 0.16 -1.40 -15.34
CA GLU A 120 -0.07 -0.48 -14.23
C GLU A 120 -1.35 0.32 -14.48
N TYR A 121 -2.15 0.47 -13.44
CA TYR A 121 -3.44 1.17 -13.46
C TYR A 121 -3.61 1.98 -12.17
N THR A 122 -4.54 2.92 -12.21
CA THR A 122 -5.05 3.58 -11.02
C THR A 122 -6.46 3.10 -10.71
N LEU A 123 -6.76 2.93 -9.42
CA LEU A 123 -8.08 2.59 -8.93
C LEU A 123 -8.77 3.82 -8.35
N PHE A 124 -10.02 4.03 -8.78
CA PHE A 124 -10.97 4.93 -8.13
C PHE A 124 -12.23 4.16 -7.77
N LEU A 125 -13.03 4.72 -6.86
CA LEU A 125 -14.30 4.13 -6.44
C LEU A 125 -15.38 5.20 -6.43
N VAL A 126 -16.56 4.86 -6.93
CA VAL A 126 -17.78 5.66 -6.75
C VAL A 126 -18.68 4.90 -5.75
N PRO A 127 -18.61 5.21 -4.46
CA PRO A 127 -19.41 4.50 -3.48
C PRO A 127 -20.89 4.91 -3.56
N ARG A 128 -21.77 3.98 -3.24
CA ARG A 128 -23.22 4.15 -3.06
C ARG A 128 -23.64 3.45 -1.77
N ASP A 129 -24.81 3.71 -1.30
CA ASP A 129 -25.38 3.04 -0.13
C ASP A 129 -25.75 1.55 -0.40
N THR A 130 -25.90 1.19 -1.68
CA THR A 130 -26.27 -0.17 -2.12
C THR A 130 -25.12 -0.96 -2.73
N GLY A 131 -24.00 -0.31 -3.05
CA GLY A 131 -22.84 -0.91 -3.73
C GLY A 131 -21.84 0.14 -4.14
N ALA A 132 -20.97 -0.17 -5.08
CA ALA A 132 -20.03 0.79 -5.65
C ALA A 132 -19.68 0.44 -7.10
N GLU A 133 -19.10 1.42 -7.80
CA GLU A 133 -18.37 1.20 -9.05
C GLU A 133 -16.88 1.37 -8.79
N LEU A 134 -16.10 0.32 -9.01
CA LEU A 134 -14.64 0.39 -9.06
C LEU A 134 -14.25 0.82 -10.48
N ILE A 135 -13.45 1.86 -10.59
CA ILE A 135 -12.92 2.36 -11.85
C ILE A 135 -11.47 1.90 -11.97
N VAL A 136 -11.15 1.27 -13.08
CA VAL A 136 -9.78 0.97 -13.49
C VAL A 136 -9.37 2.02 -14.51
N SER A 137 -8.40 2.88 -14.19
CA SER A 137 -7.94 3.98 -15.05
C SER A 137 -6.57 3.67 -15.63
N LEU A 138 -6.38 4.05 -16.90
CA LEU A 138 -5.09 3.99 -17.60
C LEU A 138 -4.12 5.11 -17.19
N GLU A 139 -4.62 6.14 -16.50
CA GLU A 139 -3.76 7.18 -15.97
C GLU A 139 -3.03 6.67 -14.73
N THR A 140 -1.72 6.89 -14.67
CA THR A 140 -0.87 6.39 -13.58
C THR A 140 0.00 7.51 -13.03
N ARG A 141 0.37 7.39 -11.74
CA ARG A 141 1.30 8.29 -11.03
C ARG A 141 0.79 9.73 -10.84
N GLN A 142 -0.54 9.92 -10.85
CA GLN A 142 -1.17 11.21 -10.57
C GLN A 142 -1.49 11.38 -9.08
N TRP A 143 -1.73 12.64 -8.70
CA TRP A 143 -2.28 12.94 -7.39
C TRP A 143 -3.72 12.42 -7.30
N GLY A 144 -4.12 11.96 -6.13
CA GLY A 144 -5.39 11.23 -5.99
C GLY A 144 -6.66 12.02 -6.26
N THR A 145 -6.60 13.35 -6.35
CA THR A 145 -7.74 14.18 -6.76
C THR A 145 -7.79 14.46 -8.26
N ASP A 146 -6.72 14.09 -8.98
CA ASP A 146 -6.65 14.27 -10.40
C ASP A 146 -7.27 13.03 -11.06
N TYR A 147 -8.45 13.22 -11.62
CA TYR A 147 -9.21 12.16 -12.27
C TYR A 147 -9.73 12.64 -13.62
N ASP A 148 -9.38 11.91 -14.66
CA ASP A 148 -9.84 12.12 -16.01
C ASP A 148 -10.70 10.92 -16.46
N PRO A 149 -12.02 11.09 -16.63
CA PRO A 149 -12.91 10.00 -17.05
C PRO A 149 -12.62 9.48 -18.47
N THR A 150 -11.91 10.24 -19.30
CA THR A 150 -11.51 9.79 -20.65
C THR A 150 -10.39 8.73 -20.58
N ARG A 151 -9.77 8.56 -19.42
CA ARG A 151 -8.75 7.58 -19.14
C ARG A 151 -9.28 6.31 -18.46
N ASP A 152 -10.61 6.21 -18.26
CA ASP A 152 -11.21 4.99 -17.74
C ASP A 152 -10.98 3.84 -18.73
N PHE A 153 -10.31 2.78 -18.26
CA PHE A 153 -10.19 1.52 -18.98
C PHE A 153 -11.52 0.75 -18.91
N GLY A 154 -12.10 0.76 -17.71
CA GLY A 154 -13.41 0.13 -17.48
C GLY A 154 -13.87 0.31 -16.05
N ARG A 155 -15.09 -0.13 -15.78
CA ARG A 155 -15.76 -0.04 -14.49
C ARG A 155 -16.30 -1.39 -14.08
N VAL A 156 -16.20 -1.70 -12.79
CA VAL A 156 -16.61 -2.96 -12.19
C VAL A 156 -17.62 -2.69 -11.08
N THR A 157 -18.74 -3.39 -11.10
CA THR A 157 -19.69 -3.34 -9.99
C THR A 157 -19.13 -4.06 -8.77
N MET A 158 -19.22 -3.40 -7.61
CA MET A 158 -18.89 -3.98 -6.31
C MET A 158 -20.14 -4.06 -5.45
N ALA A 159 -20.35 -5.23 -4.84
CA ALA A 159 -21.37 -5.41 -3.82
C ALA A 159 -20.96 -4.69 -2.53
N ARG A 160 -21.96 -4.36 -1.69
CA ARG A 160 -21.74 -3.75 -0.38
C ARG A 160 -22.21 -4.65 0.74
N ARG A 161 -21.44 -4.69 1.82
CA ARG A 161 -21.82 -5.31 3.08
C ARG A 161 -21.66 -4.32 4.22
N ALA A 162 -22.69 -4.19 5.07
CA ALA A 162 -22.58 -3.48 6.33
C ALA A 162 -21.82 -4.34 7.34
N LEU A 163 -20.92 -3.72 8.11
CA LEU A 163 -20.14 -4.39 9.14
C LEU A 163 -20.78 -4.15 10.50
N THR A 164 -20.71 -5.15 11.39
CA THR A 164 -21.16 -5.06 12.77
C THR A 164 -20.18 -4.33 13.70
N HIS A 165 -18.99 -4.00 13.19
CA HIS A 165 -17.93 -3.30 13.90
C HIS A 165 -17.34 -2.19 13.01
N THR A 166 -16.65 -1.26 13.63
CA THR A 166 -15.98 -0.18 12.89
C THR A 166 -14.53 -0.55 12.58
N VAL A 167 -14.15 -0.44 11.32
CA VAL A 167 -12.76 -0.56 10.85
C VAL A 167 -12.13 0.84 10.85
N PRO A 168 -11.16 1.12 11.73
CA PRO A 168 -10.67 2.49 11.95
C PRO A 168 -9.81 3.03 10.82
N SER A 169 -9.21 2.17 10.01
CA SER A 169 -8.32 2.53 8.91
C SER A 169 -8.77 1.84 7.63
N LEU A 170 -8.62 2.53 6.49
CA LEU A 170 -8.86 1.90 5.21
C LEU A 170 -8.04 0.63 5.07
N ALA A 171 -8.68 -0.47 4.68
CA ALA A 171 -8.03 -1.71 4.30
C ALA A 171 -8.48 -2.12 2.90
N ILE A 172 -7.53 -2.33 2.00
CA ILE A 172 -7.77 -2.95 0.71
C ILE A 172 -7.10 -4.32 0.77
N THR A 173 -7.88 -5.38 0.55
CA THR A 173 -7.37 -6.75 0.63
C THR A 173 -7.60 -7.49 -0.66
N LEU A 174 -6.65 -8.35 -0.99
CA LEU A 174 -6.74 -9.37 -2.02
C LEU A 174 -6.73 -10.71 -1.30
N GLU A 175 -7.90 -11.34 -1.20
CA GLU A 175 -8.04 -12.63 -0.51
C GLU A 175 -8.10 -13.73 -1.56
N PRO A 176 -7.05 -14.57 -1.69
CA PRO A 176 -7.12 -15.69 -2.61
C PRO A 176 -8.15 -16.71 -2.10
N ASP A 177 -8.93 -17.23 -3.01
CA ASP A 177 -9.76 -18.39 -2.74
C ASP A 177 -8.85 -19.62 -2.78
N LEU A 178 -8.73 -20.29 -1.65
CA LEU A 178 -7.89 -21.47 -1.53
C LEU A 178 -8.55 -22.70 -2.12
N GLY A 179 -9.79 -22.57 -2.66
CA GLY A 179 -10.56 -23.59 -3.39
C GLY A 179 -10.43 -25.01 -2.88
N GLY A 180 -11.32 -25.89 -3.32
CA GLY A 180 -11.12 -27.34 -3.13
C GLY A 180 -9.97 -27.86 -4.01
N GLU A 181 -9.49 -29.05 -3.73
CA GLU A 181 -8.37 -29.71 -4.42
C GLU A 181 -8.44 -29.77 -5.97
N ASN A 182 -9.56 -29.33 -6.54
CA ASN A 182 -9.83 -29.34 -7.99
C ASN A 182 -9.91 -27.95 -8.63
N GLU A 183 -9.73 -26.86 -7.90
CA GLU A 183 -9.72 -25.53 -8.51
C GLU A 183 -8.37 -25.21 -9.13
N SER A 184 -8.39 -25.13 -10.45
CA SER A 184 -7.19 -25.03 -11.26
C SER A 184 -6.79 -23.60 -11.62
N ILE A 185 -7.68 -22.61 -11.44
CA ILE A 185 -7.43 -21.21 -11.80
C ILE A 185 -7.46 -20.34 -10.54
N PRO A 186 -6.33 -19.70 -10.17
CA PRO A 186 -6.30 -18.81 -9.03
C PRO A 186 -7.32 -17.68 -9.15
N SER A 187 -8.13 -17.55 -8.11
CA SER A 187 -9.20 -16.56 -7.98
C SER A 187 -9.30 -16.06 -6.54
N GLY A 188 -10.17 -15.10 -6.29
CA GLY A 188 -10.37 -14.59 -4.94
C GLY A 188 -11.26 -13.38 -4.88
N ALA A 189 -11.20 -12.67 -3.75
CA ALA A 189 -11.96 -11.46 -3.52
C ALA A 189 -11.05 -10.24 -3.40
N LEU A 190 -11.46 -9.15 -4.04
CA LEU A 190 -10.96 -7.79 -3.80
C LEU A 190 -11.93 -7.08 -2.88
N ARG A 191 -11.46 -6.60 -1.74
CA ARG A 191 -12.27 -5.91 -0.74
C ARG A 191 -11.71 -4.53 -0.43
N VAL A 192 -12.60 -3.57 -0.26
CA VAL A 192 -12.33 -2.21 0.23
C VAL A 192 -13.15 -2.00 1.49
N THR A 193 -12.50 -1.98 2.63
CA THR A 193 -13.14 -1.97 3.94
C THR A 193 -12.73 -0.72 4.72
N TRP A 194 -13.71 0.09 5.17
CA TRP A 194 -13.44 1.24 6.02
C TRP A 194 -14.72 1.70 6.76
N GLY A 195 -14.56 2.16 8.01
CA GLY A 195 -15.71 2.52 8.83
C GLY A 195 -16.60 1.30 9.09
N THR A 196 -17.85 1.39 8.75
CA THR A 196 -18.86 0.33 8.95
C THR A 196 -19.31 -0.32 7.64
N ALA A 197 -18.54 -0.16 6.57
CA ALA A 197 -18.89 -0.74 5.27
C ALA A 197 -17.70 -1.43 4.60
N GLU A 198 -18.02 -2.44 3.85
CA GLU A 198 -17.13 -3.17 2.95
C GLU A 198 -17.75 -3.18 1.55
N TYR A 199 -16.95 -2.85 0.53
CA TYR A 199 -17.26 -3.06 -0.88
C TYR A 199 -16.39 -4.17 -1.41
N PHE A 200 -16.95 -5.10 -2.19
CA PHE A 200 -16.19 -6.26 -2.66
C PHE A 200 -16.63 -6.71 -4.04
N THR A 201 -15.71 -7.32 -4.75
CA THR A 201 -15.90 -8.04 -6.00
C THR A 201 -14.90 -9.18 -6.09
N ASN A 202 -15.07 -10.07 -7.06
CA ASN A 202 -14.13 -11.17 -7.26
C ASN A 202 -13.04 -10.78 -8.26
N TRP A 203 -11.92 -11.47 -8.17
CA TRP A 203 -10.87 -11.46 -9.18
C TRP A 203 -10.51 -12.89 -9.58
N GLN A 204 -10.05 -13.07 -10.81
CA GLN A 204 -9.59 -14.35 -11.33
C GLN A 204 -8.46 -14.13 -12.34
N ILE A 205 -7.43 -14.96 -12.32
CA ILE A 205 -6.38 -14.93 -13.33
C ILE A 205 -6.97 -15.39 -14.67
N LEU A 206 -6.65 -14.64 -15.73
CA LEU A 206 -6.99 -15.02 -17.09
C LEU A 206 -5.86 -15.85 -17.70
N TRP A 207 -6.25 -16.91 -18.35
CA TRP A 207 -5.34 -17.69 -19.18
C TRP A 207 -5.15 -17.03 -20.53
N PRO A 208 -3.89 -16.90 -21.01
CA PRO A 208 -3.64 -16.48 -22.38
C PRO A 208 -4.15 -17.49 -23.41
#